data_c32adfdf74a4b0f34087ec6ae14d4e27
#
_entry.id   c32adfdf74a4b0f34087ec6ae14d4e27
#
_cell.length_a   1.000
_cell.length_b   1.000
_cell.length_c   1.000
_cell.angle_alpha   90.00
_cell.angle_beta   90.00
_cell.angle_gamma   90.00
#
_symmetry.space_group_name_H-M   'P 1'
#
loop_
_entity.id
_entity.type
_entity.pdbx_description
1 polymer ?
#
loop_
_entity_poly.entity_id
_entity_poly.type
_entity_poly.pdbx_seq_one_letter_code
_entity_poly.pdbx_strand_id
1 'polypeptide(L)'
;KLTGGVKQTVKSYGAELIEKEAVITGEDNGLIQILAGGEKYEVTYLLVCTGSDTLIPPIKGLSEIDYWTSKEALEITTLPRSLAIIGGGVIGMEFASFFNSMGVKVSVIEMMPEILGAMDKETSAMLRTEYQKRGINFQLNSKVIEVSPAGVTIEKAGKLSLIEADKVLVSVGRKANLNQVGLDKLKVEMVRNGVKVDEHMLTSHPKVYACGDITGYSMLAHTAIRESEVAINHILGVEDRMNYHCVPGVVYTNPELAGVGKTEEELKASGTSYHVQKLPMAYSGRFVAENETGNGLCKLILDEEDRIIGCHLLGNPASEIIVVAGIAVQYGYTVEEFQKTVFPHPTVGEIYHETLFA
;
A
#
# COMPACT_ATOMS: atom_id res chain seq x y z
N LYS A 1 9.85 12.55 17.60
CA LYS A 1 11.25 12.12 17.47
C LYS A 1 11.63 11.83 16.00
N LEU A 2 10.87 11.01 15.28
CA LEU A 2 11.17 10.64 13.88
C LEU A 2 11.23 11.86 12.94
N THR A 3 10.24 12.73 12.98
CA THR A 3 10.18 13.95 12.15
C THR A 3 11.40 14.86 12.38
N GLY A 4 11.82 15.03 13.64
CA GLY A 4 13.02 15.78 13.99
C GLY A 4 14.30 15.13 13.45
N GLY A 5 14.38 13.79 13.46
CA GLY A 5 15.49 13.04 12.86
C GLY A 5 15.61 13.29 11.37
N VAL A 6 14.49 13.21 10.63
CA VAL A 6 14.47 13.49 9.18
C VAL A 6 14.96 14.90 8.88
N LYS A 7 14.48 15.93 9.59
CA LYS A 7 14.94 17.33 9.42
C LYS A 7 16.45 17.48 9.67
N GLN A 8 16.96 16.80 10.68
CA GLN A 8 18.39 16.83 10.99
C GLN A 8 19.21 16.16 9.89
N THR A 9 18.75 15.02 9.37
CA THR A 9 19.39 14.31 8.27
C THR A 9 19.46 15.18 7.01
N VAL A 10 18.35 15.78 6.59
CA VAL A 10 18.29 16.70 5.43
C VAL A 10 19.35 17.81 5.57
N LYS A 11 19.41 18.46 6.73
CA LYS A 11 20.39 19.53 6.99
C LYS A 11 21.83 19.03 7.02
N SER A 12 22.08 17.83 7.54
CA SER A 12 23.45 17.28 7.62
C SER A 12 24.05 16.97 6.25
N TYR A 13 23.21 16.72 5.24
CA TYR A 13 23.62 16.58 3.84
C TYR A 13 23.74 17.91 3.10
N GLY A 14 23.58 19.04 3.78
CA GLY A 14 23.74 20.38 3.20
C GLY A 14 22.54 20.87 2.38
N ALA A 15 21.42 20.17 2.43
CA ALA A 15 20.20 20.61 1.76
C ALA A 15 19.50 21.72 2.58
N GLU A 16 19.03 22.76 1.91
CA GLU A 16 18.20 23.79 2.52
C GLU A 16 16.77 23.28 2.71
N LEU A 17 16.21 23.48 3.90
CA LEU A 17 14.84 23.11 4.22
C LEU A 17 13.97 24.37 4.38
N ILE A 18 13.07 24.59 3.43
CA ILE A 18 12.11 25.70 3.38
C ILE A 18 10.74 25.19 3.81
N GLU A 19 10.33 25.49 5.05
CA GLU A 19 9.04 25.04 5.61
C GLU A 19 7.92 26.04 5.26
N LYS A 20 7.63 26.19 3.96
CA LYS A 20 6.63 27.09 3.38
C LYS A 20 5.80 26.36 2.33
N GLU A 21 4.58 26.84 2.14
CA GLU A 21 3.79 26.43 0.97
C GLU A 21 4.46 26.92 -0.30
N ALA A 22 4.64 26.00 -1.27
CA ALA A 22 5.33 26.29 -2.53
C ALA A 22 4.39 26.05 -3.72
N VAL A 23 4.46 26.95 -4.70
CA VAL A 23 3.68 26.90 -5.93
C VAL A 23 4.57 27.15 -7.13
N ILE A 24 4.45 26.35 -8.17
CA ILE A 24 5.10 26.54 -9.47
C ILE A 24 4.39 27.68 -10.16
N THR A 25 5.14 28.71 -10.59
CA THR A 25 4.58 29.90 -11.25
C THR A 25 4.84 29.90 -12.76
N GLY A 26 5.74 29.07 -13.26
CA GLY A 26 6.07 28.92 -14.68
C GLY A 26 7.51 28.53 -14.93
N GLU A 27 7.99 28.81 -16.14
CA GLU A 27 9.40 28.67 -16.54
C GLU A 27 9.84 29.96 -17.25
N ASP A 28 11.05 30.43 -16.95
CA ASP A 28 11.67 31.55 -17.62
C ASP A 28 13.16 31.27 -17.85
N ASN A 29 13.66 31.57 -19.05
CA ASN A 29 15.08 31.34 -19.47
C ASN A 29 15.58 29.90 -19.17
N GLY A 30 14.68 28.90 -19.24
CA GLY A 30 15.00 27.51 -18.97
C GLY A 30 15.15 27.16 -17.50
N LEU A 31 14.75 28.04 -16.58
CA LEU A 31 14.67 27.81 -15.14
C LEU A 31 13.23 27.76 -14.68
N ILE A 32 12.89 26.76 -13.87
CA ILE A 32 11.56 26.62 -13.30
C ILE A 32 11.41 27.63 -12.14
N GLN A 33 10.31 28.37 -12.17
CA GLN A 33 9.99 29.42 -11.22
C GLN A 33 9.08 28.89 -10.11
N ILE A 34 9.49 29.04 -8.86
CA ILE A 34 8.73 28.61 -7.68
C ILE A 34 8.54 29.80 -6.75
N LEU A 35 7.33 29.96 -6.23
CA LEU A 35 7.01 30.88 -5.15
C LEU A 35 6.82 30.09 -3.87
N ALA A 36 7.62 30.37 -2.83
CA ALA A 36 7.50 29.73 -1.52
C ALA A 36 7.49 30.77 -0.41
N GLY A 37 6.37 30.88 0.32
CA GLY A 37 6.22 31.85 1.41
C GLY A 37 6.38 33.30 1.01
N GLY A 38 6.10 33.66 -0.26
CA GLY A 38 6.26 35.00 -0.83
C GLY A 38 7.64 35.26 -1.46
N GLU A 39 8.59 34.35 -1.33
CA GLU A 39 9.93 34.46 -1.94
C GLU A 39 9.97 33.65 -3.25
N LYS A 40 10.75 34.16 -4.24
CA LYS A 40 10.92 33.53 -5.54
C LYS A 40 12.18 32.70 -5.57
N TYR A 41 12.07 31.48 -6.11
CA TYR A 41 13.18 30.56 -6.34
C TYR A 41 13.22 30.14 -7.79
N GLU A 42 14.41 30.00 -8.33
CA GLU A 42 14.71 29.52 -9.68
C GLU A 42 15.50 28.23 -9.59
N VAL A 43 14.99 27.16 -10.23
CA VAL A 43 15.64 25.83 -10.15
C VAL A 43 15.83 25.25 -11.55
N THR A 44 16.91 24.48 -11.73
CA THR A 44 17.20 23.76 -12.97
C THR A 44 16.32 22.51 -13.11
N TYR A 45 16.17 21.76 -12.03
CA TYR A 45 15.34 20.55 -11.96
C TYR A 45 14.35 20.67 -10.81
N LEU A 46 13.20 20.04 -10.97
CA LEU A 46 12.14 19.98 -9.97
C LEU A 46 11.72 18.53 -9.76
N LEU A 47 11.74 18.07 -8.51
CA LEU A 47 11.16 16.79 -8.10
C LEU A 47 9.91 17.06 -7.26
N VAL A 48 8.74 16.64 -7.75
CA VAL A 48 7.44 16.88 -7.10
C VAL A 48 7.05 15.65 -6.29
N CYS A 49 6.92 15.84 -4.95
CA CYS A 49 6.61 14.78 -3.99
C CYS A 49 5.48 15.20 -3.04
N THR A 50 4.39 15.76 -3.58
CA THR A 50 3.29 16.36 -2.80
C THR A 50 2.34 15.33 -2.17
N GLY A 51 2.54 14.04 -2.46
CA GLY A 51 1.81 12.96 -1.81
C GLY A 51 0.33 12.86 -2.19
N SER A 52 -0.48 12.38 -1.27
CA SER A 52 -1.92 12.15 -1.47
C SER A 52 -2.72 12.47 -0.21
N ASP A 53 -4.03 12.68 -0.40
CA ASP A 53 -5.01 12.79 0.68
C ASP A 53 -6.01 11.63 0.64
N THR A 54 -6.75 11.42 1.74
CA THR A 54 -7.84 10.44 1.77
C THR A 54 -8.92 10.82 0.76
N LEU A 55 -9.35 9.86 -0.04
CA LEU A 55 -10.50 10.03 -0.92
C LEU A 55 -11.78 10.00 -0.09
N ILE A 56 -12.53 11.10 -0.10
CA ILE A 56 -13.85 11.19 0.53
C ILE A 56 -14.91 10.99 -0.55
N PRO A 57 -15.64 9.87 -0.54
CA PRO A 57 -16.69 9.62 -1.53
C PRO A 57 -17.94 10.45 -1.22
N PRO A 58 -18.72 10.80 -2.24
CA PRO A 58 -19.96 11.59 -2.09
C PRO A 58 -21.10 10.68 -1.57
N ILE A 59 -20.99 10.22 -0.34
CA ILE A 59 -22.03 9.41 0.33
C ILE A 59 -23.01 10.35 1.02
N LYS A 60 -24.32 10.11 0.82
CA LYS A 60 -25.39 10.84 1.45
C LYS A 60 -25.26 10.78 2.98
N GLY A 61 -25.36 11.92 3.67
CA GLY A 61 -25.27 12.07 5.12
C GLY A 61 -23.86 12.05 5.70
N LEU A 62 -22.84 11.73 4.89
CA LEU A 62 -21.45 11.65 5.42
C LEU A 62 -20.95 12.99 5.98
N SER A 63 -21.28 14.10 5.32
CA SER A 63 -20.91 15.44 5.79
C SER A 63 -21.70 15.93 7.02
N GLU A 64 -22.75 15.18 7.41
CA GLU A 64 -23.63 15.53 8.53
C GLU A 64 -23.22 14.83 9.83
N ILE A 65 -22.22 13.95 9.79
CA ILE A 65 -21.71 13.21 10.93
C ILE A 65 -20.22 13.50 11.17
N ASP A 66 -19.77 13.24 12.38
CA ASP A 66 -18.34 13.24 12.74
C ASP A 66 -17.75 11.86 12.38
N TYR A 67 -17.32 11.70 11.11
CA TYR A 67 -16.64 10.50 10.61
C TYR A 67 -15.12 10.62 10.76
N TRP A 68 -14.45 9.49 10.73
CA TRP A 68 -12.99 9.41 10.74
C TRP A 68 -12.44 9.04 9.36
N THR A 69 -11.29 9.58 9.06
CA THR A 69 -10.31 9.02 8.13
C THR A 69 -9.19 8.36 8.93
N SER A 70 -8.15 7.88 8.27
CA SER A 70 -6.95 7.38 8.95
C SER A 70 -6.30 8.42 9.86
N LYS A 71 -6.43 9.72 9.53
CA LYS A 71 -5.86 10.82 10.32
C LYS A 71 -6.53 10.93 11.68
N GLU A 72 -7.84 11.08 11.70
CA GLU A 72 -8.62 11.20 12.94
C GLU A 72 -8.52 9.91 13.77
N ALA A 73 -8.54 8.74 13.13
CA ALA A 73 -8.43 7.45 13.80
C ALA A 73 -7.09 7.25 14.54
N LEU A 74 -6.00 7.89 14.10
CA LEU A 74 -4.70 7.88 14.78
C LEU A 74 -4.60 8.87 15.95
N GLU A 75 -5.49 9.84 16.05
CA GLU A 75 -5.47 10.90 17.06
C GLU A 75 -6.47 10.66 18.20
N ILE A 76 -7.23 9.57 18.18
CA ILE A 76 -8.24 9.29 19.20
C ILE A 76 -7.63 9.08 20.58
N THR A 77 -8.36 9.52 21.59
CA THR A 77 -8.03 9.31 23.01
C THR A 77 -9.03 8.39 23.72
N THR A 78 -10.15 8.07 23.05
CA THR A 78 -11.23 7.24 23.61
C THR A 78 -11.71 6.25 22.53
N LEU A 79 -11.84 4.98 22.90
CA LEU A 79 -12.35 3.94 22.00
C LEU A 79 -13.87 4.02 21.88
N PRO A 80 -14.43 3.91 20.66
CA PRO A 80 -15.86 3.71 20.48
C PRO A 80 -16.26 2.29 20.88
N ARG A 81 -17.54 2.05 21.17
CA ARG A 81 -18.04 0.68 21.43
C ARG A 81 -18.15 -0.11 20.13
N SER A 82 -18.47 0.59 19.04
CA SER A 82 -18.65 -0.01 17.72
C SER A 82 -18.12 0.92 16.60
N LEU A 83 -17.56 0.31 15.56
CA LEU A 83 -16.96 0.99 14.42
C LEU A 83 -17.41 0.35 13.11
N ALA A 84 -17.96 1.14 12.20
CA ALA A 84 -18.21 0.75 10.82
C ALA A 84 -17.06 1.31 9.95
N ILE A 85 -16.35 0.44 9.25
CA ILE A 85 -15.27 0.80 8.33
C ILE A 85 -15.79 0.66 6.90
N ILE A 86 -15.80 1.77 6.16
CA ILE A 86 -16.17 1.82 4.75
C ILE A 86 -14.90 1.67 3.92
N GLY A 87 -14.75 0.49 3.29
CA GLY A 87 -13.57 0.08 2.52
C GLY A 87 -12.75 -1.00 3.23
N GLY A 88 -12.65 -2.18 2.60
CA GLY A 88 -11.89 -3.34 3.06
C GLY A 88 -10.47 -3.41 2.45
N GLY A 89 -9.90 -2.29 2.01
CA GLY A 89 -8.51 -2.18 1.56
C GLY A 89 -7.51 -2.24 2.71
N VAL A 90 -6.22 -2.03 2.41
CA VAL A 90 -5.11 -2.15 3.39
C VAL A 90 -5.37 -1.32 4.64
N ILE A 91 -5.63 -0.01 4.49
CA ILE A 91 -5.88 0.90 5.62
C ILE A 91 -7.09 0.44 6.45
N GLY A 92 -8.20 0.06 5.78
CA GLY A 92 -9.40 -0.40 6.46
C GLY A 92 -9.17 -1.68 7.27
N MET A 93 -8.40 -2.62 6.72
CA MET A 93 -8.10 -3.88 7.41
C MET A 93 -7.11 -3.71 8.56
N GLU A 94 -6.13 -2.81 8.45
CA GLU A 94 -5.21 -2.49 9.54
C GLU A 94 -5.96 -1.86 10.72
N PHE A 95 -6.85 -0.89 10.47
CA PHE A 95 -7.70 -0.35 11.52
C PHE A 95 -8.71 -1.37 12.05
N ALA A 96 -9.27 -2.24 11.20
CA ALA A 96 -10.13 -3.33 11.65
C ALA A 96 -9.39 -4.26 12.63
N SER A 97 -8.14 -4.61 12.30
CA SER A 97 -7.27 -5.41 13.18
C SER A 97 -7.03 -4.72 14.52
N PHE A 98 -6.60 -3.45 14.47
CA PHE A 98 -6.30 -2.67 15.66
C PHE A 98 -7.52 -2.54 16.59
N PHE A 99 -8.64 -2.04 16.06
CA PHE A 99 -9.83 -1.80 16.88
C PHE A 99 -10.46 -3.09 17.42
N ASN A 100 -10.44 -4.17 16.62
CA ASN A 100 -10.90 -5.47 17.07
C ASN A 100 -10.05 -6.00 18.24
N SER A 101 -8.72 -5.87 18.15
CA SER A 101 -7.82 -6.29 19.25
C SER A 101 -8.00 -5.46 20.52
N MET A 102 -8.53 -4.24 20.41
CA MET A 102 -8.89 -3.37 21.53
C MET A 102 -10.31 -3.61 22.07
N GLY A 103 -11.01 -4.65 21.56
CA GLY A 103 -12.35 -5.01 22.02
C GLY A 103 -13.50 -4.20 21.40
N VAL A 104 -13.24 -3.38 20.38
CA VAL A 104 -14.27 -2.66 19.65
C VAL A 104 -15.03 -3.61 18.73
N LYS A 105 -16.37 -3.51 18.68
CA LYS A 105 -17.17 -4.26 17.71
C LYS A 105 -17.00 -3.65 16.32
N VAL A 106 -16.32 -4.36 15.42
CA VAL A 106 -15.98 -3.85 14.08
C VAL A 106 -16.87 -4.49 13.02
N SER A 107 -17.35 -3.65 12.09
CA SER A 107 -17.99 -4.07 10.83
C SER A 107 -17.22 -3.46 9.67
N VAL A 108 -16.77 -4.28 8.70
CA VAL A 108 -16.10 -3.85 7.47
C VAL A 108 -17.08 -3.97 6.31
N ILE A 109 -17.31 -2.87 5.60
CA ILE A 109 -18.21 -2.77 4.46
C ILE A 109 -17.38 -2.63 3.19
N GLU A 110 -17.47 -3.63 2.30
CA GLU A 110 -16.67 -3.66 1.07
C GLU A 110 -17.57 -3.91 -0.14
N MET A 111 -17.40 -3.11 -1.18
CA MET A 111 -18.17 -3.22 -2.42
C MET A 111 -17.71 -4.41 -3.28
N MET A 112 -16.45 -4.77 -3.15
CA MET A 112 -15.85 -5.89 -3.86
C MET A 112 -16.20 -7.24 -3.21
N PRO A 113 -16.04 -8.36 -3.95
CA PRO A 113 -16.33 -9.71 -3.43
C PRO A 113 -15.31 -10.22 -2.40
N GLU A 114 -14.14 -9.56 -2.27
CA GLU A 114 -13.12 -9.89 -1.27
C GLU A 114 -12.43 -8.61 -0.78
N ILE A 115 -11.87 -8.67 0.43
CA ILE A 115 -11.02 -7.63 1.02
C ILE A 115 -9.66 -7.59 0.30
N LEU A 116 -8.91 -6.50 0.49
CA LEU A 116 -7.52 -6.38 0.00
C LEU A 116 -7.36 -6.66 -1.50
N GLY A 117 -8.23 -6.07 -2.32
CA GLY A 117 -8.37 -6.39 -3.75
C GLY A 117 -7.10 -6.35 -4.60
N ALA A 118 -6.02 -5.70 -4.13
CA ALA A 118 -4.71 -5.68 -4.79
C ALA A 118 -3.77 -6.81 -4.34
N MET A 119 -4.15 -7.59 -3.32
CA MET A 119 -3.38 -8.72 -2.79
C MET A 119 -3.90 -10.05 -3.36
N ASP A 120 -3.13 -11.12 -3.18
CA ASP A 120 -3.54 -12.48 -3.55
C ASP A 120 -4.86 -12.86 -2.84
N LYS A 121 -5.81 -13.39 -3.61
CA LYS A 121 -7.15 -13.67 -3.09
C LYS A 121 -7.21 -14.79 -2.07
N GLU A 122 -6.35 -15.80 -2.21
CA GLU A 122 -6.32 -16.93 -1.28
C GLU A 122 -5.88 -16.46 0.11
N THR A 123 -4.77 -15.72 0.17
CA THR A 123 -4.28 -15.16 1.44
C THR A 123 -5.23 -14.11 2.03
N SER A 124 -5.87 -13.29 1.20
CA SER A 124 -6.90 -12.33 1.62
C SER A 124 -8.12 -13.01 2.23
N ALA A 125 -8.63 -14.08 1.60
CA ALA A 125 -9.76 -14.86 2.11
C ALA A 125 -9.42 -15.60 3.41
N MET A 126 -8.18 -16.10 3.54
CA MET A 126 -7.70 -16.70 4.78
C MET A 126 -7.66 -15.67 5.92
N LEU A 127 -7.11 -14.48 5.67
CA LEU A 127 -7.09 -13.39 6.65
C LEU A 127 -8.50 -12.98 7.07
N ARG A 128 -9.41 -12.77 6.12
CA ARG A 128 -10.82 -12.47 6.41
C ARG A 128 -11.47 -13.55 7.29
N THR A 129 -11.24 -14.82 6.94
CA THR A 129 -11.79 -15.96 7.72
C THR A 129 -11.28 -15.94 9.16
N GLU A 130 -10.01 -15.62 9.36
CA GLU A 130 -9.42 -15.49 10.70
C GLU A 130 -10.10 -14.36 11.48
N TYR A 131 -10.30 -13.20 10.86
CA TYR A 131 -10.97 -12.07 11.52
C TYR A 131 -12.47 -12.28 11.73
N GLN A 132 -13.15 -13.07 10.89
CA GLN A 132 -14.52 -13.49 11.16
C GLN A 132 -14.62 -14.32 12.45
N LYS A 133 -13.67 -15.23 12.69
CA LYS A 133 -13.58 -15.99 13.96
C LYS A 133 -13.35 -15.08 15.17
N ARG A 134 -12.63 -13.96 14.98
CA ARG A 134 -12.40 -12.94 16.01
C ARG A 134 -13.56 -11.95 16.16
N GLY A 135 -14.67 -12.16 15.46
CA GLY A 135 -15.91 -11.40 15.60
C GLY A 135 -16.04 -10.15 14.71
N ILE A 136 -15.13 -9.92 13.76
CA ILE A 136 -15.34 -8.86 12.76
C ILE A 136 -16.45 -9.27 11.80
N ASN A 137 -17.43 -8.38 11.62
CA ASN A 137 -18.54 -8.55 10.69
C ASN A 137 -18.15 -8.00 9.31
N PHE A 138 -18.10 -8.86 8.29
CA PHE A 138 -17.79 -8.46 6.91
C PHE A 138 -19.04 -8.38 6.05
N GLN A 139 -19.27 -7.22 5.46
CA GLN A 139 -20.33 -6.95 4.49
C GLN A 139 -19.69 -6.79 3.10
N LEU A 140 -19.37 -7.92 2.45
CA LEU A 140 -18.82 -7.94 1.08
C LEU A 140 -19.95 -7.81 0.06
N ASN A 141 -19.62 -7.37 -1.18
CA ASN A 141 -20.58 -7.08 -2.25
C ASN A 141 -21.66 -6.09 -1.78
N SER A 142 -21.30 -5.12 -0.95
CA SER A 142 -22.21 -4.20 -0.29
C SER A 142 -21.88 -2.76 -0.63
N LYS A 143 -22.83 -2.06 -1.25
CA LYS A 143 -22.71 -0.65 -1.58
C LYS A 143 -23.23 0.20 -0.43
N VAL A 144 -22.45 1.17 0.02
CA VAL A 144 -22.93 2.18 0.98
C VAL A 144 -23.88 3.13 0.27
N ILE A 145 -25.08 3.31 0.81
CA ILE A 145 -26.12 4.19 0.27
C ILE A 145 -26.20 5.50 1.06
N GLU A 146 -26.15 5.41 2.38
CA GLU A 146 -26.32 6.56 3.27
C GLU A 146 -25.59 6.32 4.60
N VAL A 147 -25.13 7.39 5.21
CA VAL A 147 -24.59 7.39 6.57
C VAL A 147 -25.42 8.32 7.45
N SER A 148 -25.66 7.90 8.68
CA SER A 148 -26.43 8.66 9.68
C SER A 148 -25.80 8.49 11.08
N PRO A 149 -26.24 9.23 12.10
CA PRO A 149 -25.82 9.01 13.48
C PRO A 149 -26.09 7.60 14.02
N ALA A 150 -27.02 6.84 13.40
CA ALA A 150 -27.31 5.46 13.77
C ALA A 150 -26.35 4.44 13.14
N GLY A 151 -25.57 4.82 12.12
CA GLY A 151 -24.65 3.95 11.41
C GLY A 151 -24.70 4.09 9.89
N VAL A 152 -24.42 3.00 9.18
CA VAL A 152 -24.27 2.95 7.72
C VAL A 152 -25.37 2.10 7.10
N THR A 153 -26.16 2.68 6.21
CA THR A 153 -27.14 1.94 5.39
C THR A 153 -26.43 1.41 4.15
N ILE A 154 -26.51 0.10 3.97
CA ILE A 154 -25.93 -0.61 2.84
C ILE A 154 -27.00 -1.23 1.95
N GLU A 155 -26.66 -1.40 0.67
CA GLU A 155 -27.41 -2.22 -0.28
C GLU A 155 -26.59 -3.45 -0.64
N LYS A 156 -27.19 -4.62 -0.45
CA LYS A 156 -26.63 -5.92 -0.86
C LYS A 156 -27.70 -6.74 -1.57
N ALA A 157 -27.43 -7.13 -2.81
CA ALA A 157 -28.37 -7.88 -3.65
C ALA A 157 -29.77 -7.24 -3.71
N GLY A 158 -29.85 -5.91 -3.82
CA GLY A 158 -31.09 -5.14 -3.90
C GLY A 158 -31.83 -4.97 -2.56
N LYS A 159 -31.27 -5.43 -1.44
CA LYS A 159 -31.86 -5.28 -0.12
C LYS A 159 -31.10 -4.25 0.70
N LEU A 160 -31.82 -3.34 1.33
CA LEU A 160 -31.26 -2.36 2.25
C LEU A 160 -31.17 -2.95 3.66
N SER A 161 -30.09 -2.64 4.36
CA SER A 161 -29.92 -2.96 5.78
C SER A 161 -29.06 -1.88 6.46
N LEU A 162 -29.30 -1.67 7.76
CA LEU A 162 -28.52 -0.76 8.60
C LEU A 162 -27.43 -1.54 9.35
N ILE A 163 -26.20 -1.07 9.26
CA ILE A 163 -25.09 -1.50 10.09
C ILE A 163 -24.90 -0.44 11.19
N GLU A 164 -25.40 -0.76 12.38
CA GLU A 164 -25.30 0.13 13.54
C GLU A 164 -23.85 0.31 13.97
N ALA A 165 -23.44 1.55 14.23
CA ALA A 165 -22.09 1.88 14.69
C ALA A 165 -22.06 3.25 15.40
N ASP A 166 -21.28 3.34 16.48
CA ASP A 166 -21.04 4.61 17.20
C ASP A 166 -20.12 5.55 16.39
N LYS A 167 -19.24 4.98 15.55
CA LYS A 167 -18.34 5.73 14.67
C LYS A 167 -18.25 5.09 13.29
N VAL A 168 -17.95 5.94 12.31
CA VAL A 168 -17.71 5.54 10.92
C VAL A 168 -16.30 5.95 10.53
N LEU A 169 -15.52 5.03 9.93
CA LEU A 169 -14.23 5.29 9.36
C LEU A 169 -14.29 5.10 7.84
N VAL A 170 -13.79 6.08 7.09
CA VAL A 170 -13.75 6.06 5.62
C VAL A 170 -12.33 5.73 5.15
N SER A 171 -12.18 4.61 4.41
CA SER A 171 -10.91 4.09 3.91
C SER A 171 -11.02 3.51 2.51
N VAL A 172 -11.71 4.23 1.61
CA VAL A 172 -11.99 3.79 0.23
C VAL A 172 -10.88 4.12 -0.77
N GLY A 173 -9.74 4.57 -0.30
CA GLY A 173 -8.56 4.90 -1.10
C GLY A 173 -8.03 6.29 -0.86
N ARG A 174 -7.05 6.67 -1.69
CA ARG A 174 -6.35 7.95 -1.62
C ARG A 174 -6.39 8.64 -2.98
N LYS A 175 -6.19 9.94 -2.99
CA LYS A 175 -6.16 10.79 -4.18
C LYS A 175 -4.88 11.62 -4.17
N ALA A 176 -4.14 11.60 -5.28
CA ALA A 176 -2.93 12.41 -5.45
C ALA A 176 -3.19 13.92 -5.25
N ASN A 177 -2.27 14.59 -4.59
CA ASN A 177 -2.33 16.04 -4.30
C ASN A 177 -1.83 16.82 -5.51
N LEU A 178 -2.72 17.03 -6.47
CA LEU A 178 -2.44 17.78 -7.73
C LEU A 178 -2.86 19.25 -7.67
N ASN A 179 -3.74 19.60 -6.73
CA ASN A 179 -4.30 20.94 -6.62
C ASN A 179 -3.26 21.91 -6.05
N GLN A 180 -3.26 23.15 -6.58
CA GLN A 180 -2.44 24.27 -6.11
C GLN A 180 -0.92 24.10 -6.26
N VAL A 181 -0.44 23.03 -6.86
CA VAL A 181 1.00 22.81 -7.11
C VAL A 181 1.51 23.66 -8.28
N GLY A 182 0.65 23.96 -9.25
CA GLY A 182 0.99 24.76 -10.44
C GLY A 182 1.61 23.96 -11.58
N LEU A 183 1.43 22.63 -11.62
CA LEU A 183 1.95 21.75 -12.68
C LEU A 183 1.37 22.09 -14.08
N ASP A 184 0.18 22.66 -14.12
CA ASP A 184 -0.45 23.19 -15.35
C ASP A 184 0.37 24.28 -16.03
N LYS A 185 1.13 25.08 -15.28
CA LYS A 185 2.03 26.13 -15.79
C LYS A 185 3.22 25.56 -16.57
N LEU A 186 3.61 24.31 -16.29
CA LEU A 186 4.66 23.58 -16.99
C LEU A 186 4.11 22.59 -18.02
N LYS A 187 2.79 22.54 -18.21
CA LYS A 187 2.09 21.65 -19.16
C LYS A 187 2.44 20.16 -18.93
N VAL A 188 2.65 19.78 -17.68
CA VAL A 188 2.91 18.39 -17.30
C VAL A 188 1.69 17.53 -17.59
N GLU A 189 1.90 16.39 -18.24
CA GLU A 189 0.83 15.46 -18.61
C GLU A 189 0.32 14.72 -17.37
N MET A 190 -1.00 14.67 -17.22
CA MET A 190 -1.68 13.97 -16.13
C MET A 190 -2.32 12.68 -16.64
N VAL A 191 -2.35 11.66 -15.78
CA VAL A 191 -3.16 10.46 -15.94
C VAL A 191 -4.32 10.49 -14.95
N ARG A 192 -5.24 9.53 -15.07
CA ARG A 192 -6.46 9.49 -14.23
C ARG A 192 -6.18 9.63 -12.73
N ASN A 193 -5.08 9.05 -12.23
CA ASN A 193 -4.81 8.95 -10.81
C ASN A 193 -3.65 9.84 -10.33
N GLY A 194 -2.92 10.53 -11.23
CA GLY A 194 -1.75 11.30 -10.83
C GLY A 194 -0.98 11.91 -12.00
N VAL A 195 0.28 12.24 -11.75
CA VAL A 195 1.23 12.74 -12.74
C VAL A 195 1.78 11.57 -13.55
N LYS A 196 1.76 11.70 -14.89
CA LYS A 196 2.39 10.69 -15.77
C LYS A 196 3.91 10.82 -15.71
N VAL A 197 4.57 9.70 -15.46
CA VAL A 197 6.03 9.56 -15.47
C VAL A 197 6.45 8.34 -16.30
N ASP A 198 7.70 8.34 -16.76
CA ASP A 198 8.37 7.20 -17.38
C ASP A 198 9.09 6.31 -16.34
N GLU A 199 9.88 5.35 -16.79
CA GLU A 199 10.65 4.45 -15.91
C GLU A 199 11.78 5.15 -15.13
N HIS A 200 12.12 6.39 -15.47
CA HIS A 200 13.09 7.25 -14.78
C HIS A 200 12.43 8.28 -13.86
N MET A 201 11.11 8.19 -13.65
CA MET A 201 10.29 9.17 -12.92
C MET A 201 10.24 10.55 -13.58
N LEU A 202 10.69 10.68 -14.83
CA LEU A 202 10.61 11.90 -15.61
C LEU A 202 9.18 12.10 -16.13
N THR A 203 8.66 13.32 -15.98
CA THR A 203 7.35 13.71 -16.52
C THR A 203 7.46 14.05 -18.03
N SER A 204 6.36 14.51 -18.64
CA SER A 204 6.38 15.05 -20.01
C SER A 204 7.24 16.32 -20.16
N HIS A 205 7.65 16.95 -19.05
CA HIS A 205 8.54 18.11 -19.03
C HIS A 205 9.98 17.66 -18.74
N PRO A 206 10.99 18.05 -19.57
CA PRO A 206 12.35 17.49 -19.55
C PRO A 206 13.17 17.77 -18.27
N LYS A 207 12.66 18.59 -17.37
CA LYS A 207 13.33 18.99 -16.12
C LYS A 207 12.47 18.75 -14.88
N VAL A 208 11.28 18.12 -15.04
CA VAL A 208 10.34 17.88 -13.95
C VAL A 208 10.15 16.39 -13.74
N TYR A 209 10.38 15.96 -12.53
CA TYR A 209 10.19 14.60 -12.05
C TYR A 209 9.04 14.56 -11.04
N ALA A 210 8.43 13.39 -10.86
CA ALA A 210 7.42 13.18 -9.83
C ALA A 210 7.60 11.81 -9.17
N CYS A 211 7.50 11.74 -7.82
CA CYS A 211 7.71 10.52 -7.05
C CYS A 211 6.70 10.39 -5.92
N GLY A 212 6.41 9.15 -5.54
CA GLY A 212 5.45 8.79 -4.49
C GLY A 212 4.01 8.91 -4.94
N ASP A 213 3.12 9.09 -3.98
CA ASP A 213 1.66 9.02 -4.18
C ASP A 213 1.13 9.96 -5.28
N ILE A 214 1.85 11.03 -5.58
CA ILE A 214 1.46 11.98 -6.63
C ILE A 214 1.44 11.35 -8.03
N THR A 215 2.21 10.29 -8.27
CA THR A 215 2.23 9.55 -9.54
C THR A 215 0.99 8.66 -9.71
N GLY A 216 0.38 8.24 -8.59
CA GLY A 216 -0.77 7.34 -8.60
C GLY A 216 -0.44 5.88 -8.94
N TYR A 217 0.84 5.51 -9.08
CA TYR A 217 1.26 4.14 -9.39
C TYR A 217 1.30 3.26 -8.14
N SER A 218 2.06 3.68 -7.12
CA SER A 218 2.21 2.95 -5.87
C SER A 218 2.23 3.93 -4.71
N MET A 219 1.26 3.79 -3.79
CA MET A 219 1.11 4.70 -2.64
C MET A 219 1.78 4.08 -1.40
N LEU A 220 3.06 3.73 -1.52
CA LEU A 220 3.88 3.09 -0.49
C LEU A 220 5.16 3.90 -0.24
N ALA A 221 5.50 4.11 1.02
CA ALA A 221 6.66 4.92 1.40
C ALA A 221 7.99 4.38 0.84
N HIS A 222 8.20 3.06 0.88
CA HIS A 222 9.40 2.43 0.34
C HIS A 222 9.47 2.53 -1.19
N THR A 223 8.33 2.52 -1.89
CA THR A 223 8.30 2.80 -3.33
C THR A 223 8.72 4.23 -3.61
N ALA A 224 8.17 5.21 -2.88
CA ALA A 224 8.51 6.63 -3.05
C ALA A 224 9.99 6.90 -2.81
N ILE A 225 10.63 6.21 -1.85
CA ILE A 225 12.07 6.29 -1.63
C ILE A 225 12.82 5.81 -2.89
N ARG A 226 12.48 4.63 -3.39
CA ARG A 226 13.13 4.06 -4.58
C ARG A 226 12.91 4.90 -5.84
N GLU A 227 11.72 5.40 -6.05
CA GLU A 227 11.38 6.33 -7.14
C GLU A 227 12.25 7.59 -7.07
N SER A 228 12.47 8.14 -5.86
CA SER A 228 13.30 9.33 -5.66
C SER A 228 14.76 9.06 -5.99
N GLU A 229 15.29 7.88 -5.64
CA GLU A 229 16.65 7.45 -6.01
C GLU A 229 16.81 7.37 -7.53
N VAL A 230 15.84 6.74 -8.22
CA VAL A 230 15.83 6.63 -9.69
C VAL A 230 15.80 8.01 -10.36
N ALA A 231 14.95 8.91 -9.87
CA ALA A 231 14.87 10.28 -10.38
C ALA A 231 16.20 11.03 -10.25
N ILE A 232 16.83 10.95 -9.07
CA ILE A 232 18.11 11.61 -8.82
C ILE A 232 19.24 10.98 -9.65
N ASN A 233 19.29 9.65 -9.76
CA ASN A 233 20.25 8.96 -10.59
C ASN A 233 20.14 9.40 -12.04
N HIS A 234 18.93 9.52 -12.58
CA HIS A 234 18.72 10.00 -13.94
C HIS A 234 19.16 11.46 -14.13
N ILE A 235 18.89 12.35 -13.16
CA ILE A 235 19.39 13.74 -13.17
C ILE A 235 20.93 13.81 -13.22
N LEU A 236 21.58 12.86 -12.53
CA LEU A 236 23.05 12.78 -12.46
C LEU A 236 23.66 12.01 -13.64
N GLY A 237 22.85 11.49 -14.58
CA GLY A 237 23.32 10.71 -15.73
C GLY A 237 23.75 9.28 -15.37
N VAL A 238 23.30 8.76 -14.23
CA VAL A 238 23.49 7.37 -13.81
C VAL A 238 22.32 6.53 -14.34
N GLU A 239 22.64 5.41 -15.02
CA GLU A 239 21.62 4.50 -15.54
C GLU A 239 20.90 3.80 -14.38
N ASP A 240 19.61 4.03 -14.26
CA ASP A 240 18.74 3.42 -13.25
C ASP A 240 17.28 3.49 -13.70
N ARG A 241 16.48 2.50 -13.30
CA ARG A 241 15.06 2.42 -13.70
C ARG A 241 14.19 1.88 -12.59
N MET A 242 12.95 2.33 -12.53
CA MET A 242 11.97 1.81 -11.59
C MET A 242 11.40 0.48 -12.07
N ASN A 243 11.46 -0.53 -11.21
CA ASN A 243 10.82 -1.83 -11.41
C ASN A 243 9.73 -2.06 -10.36
N TYR A 244 8.48 -1.89 -10.75
CA TYR A 244 7.35 -2.08 -9.84
C TYR A 244 7.02 -3.56 -9.58
N HIS A 245 7.51 -4.50 -10.38
CA HIS A 245 7.20 -5.91 -10.22
C HIS A 245 7.80 -6.54 -8.96
N CYS A 246 8.87 -5.97 -8.44
CA CYS A 246 9.54 -6.45 -7.24
C CYS A 246 9.25 -5.63 -5.97
N VAL A 247 8.29 -4.71 -6.04
CA VAL A 247 7.89 -3.90 -4.87
C VAL A 247 6.97 -4.72 -3.97
N PRO A 248 7.36 -5.02 -2.72
CA PRO A 248 6.51 -5.77 -1.81
C PRO A 248 5.39 -4.88 -1.27
N GLY A 249 4.18 -5.46 -1.17
CA GLY A 249 3.06 -4.89 -0.42
C GLY A 249 2.90 -5.61 0.91
N VAL A 250 2.61 -4.87 1.97
CA VAL A 250 2.39 -5.41 3.32
C VAL A 250 1.11 -4.85 3.91
N VAL A 251 0.38 -5.70 4.61
CA VAL A 251 -0.79 -5.35 5.43
C VAL A 251 -0.43 -5.67 6.88
N TYR A 252 -0.28 -4.63 7.69
CA TYR A 252 0.16 -4.72 9.09
C TYR A 252 -1.00 -5.10 10.02
N THR A 253 -1.64 -6.20 9.68
CA THR A 253 -2.62 -6.87 10.55
C THR A 253 -1.93 -7.87 11.47
N ASN A 254 -2.66 -8.58 12.33
CA ASN A 254 -2.15 -9.71 13.09
C ASN A 254 -3.11 -10.90 12.92
N PRO A 255 -2.74 -11.92 12.10
CA PRO A 255 -1.46 -12.11 11.41
C PRO A 255 -1.23 -11.07 10.28
N GLU A 256 0.06 -10.81 9.97
CA GLU A 256 0.47 -10.00 8.84
C GLU A 256 0.19 -10.71 7.52
N LEU A 257 -0.08 -9.93 6.46
CA LEU A 257 -0.15 -10.41 5.09
C LEU A 257 0.83 -9.62 4.23
N ALA A 258 1.64 -10.31 3.44
CA ALA A 258 2.59 -9.68 2.54
C ALA A 258 2.59 -10.36 1.17
N GLY A 259 2.93 -9.61 0.13
CA GLY A 259 3.04 -10.15 -1.22
C GLY A 259 3.99 -9.35 -2.08
N VAL A 260 4.63 -10.00 -3.03
CA VAL A 260 5.49 -9.39 -4.04
C VAL A 260 5.34 -10.14 -5.37
N GLY A 261 5.48 -9.43 -6.47
CA GLY A 261 5.37 -10.02 -7.81
C GLY A 261 3.93 -10.28 -8.23
N LYS A 262 3.75 -11.26 -9.11
CA LYS A 262 2.47 -11.59 -9.73
C LYS A 262 1.54 -12.34 -8.78
N THR A 263 0.23 -12.05 -8.90
CA THR A 263 -0.82 -12.86 -8.28
C THR A 263 -1.38 -13.88 -9.28
N GLU A 264 -2.00 -14.94 -8.78
CA GLU A 264 -2.71 -15.90 -9.65
C GLU A 264 -3.82 -15.22 -10.47
N GLU A 265 -4.49 -14.22 -9.87
CA GLU A 265 -5.57 -13.49 -10.53
C GLU A 265 -5.07 -12.72 -11.76
N GLU A 266 -3.92 -12.05 -11.65
CA GLU A 266 -3.29 -11.35 -12.77
C GLU A 266 -2.90 -12.32 -13.89
N LEU A 267 -2.29 -13.46 -13.53
CA LEU A 267 -1.86 -14.47 -14.50
C LEU A 267 -3.04 -15.16 -15.18
N LYS A 268 -4.09 -15.49 -14.44
CA LYS A 268 -5.36 -16.00 -15.00
C LYS A 268 -6.00 -14.99 -15.95
N ALA A 269 -6.00 -13.71 -15.60
CA ALA A 269 -6.59 -12.66 -16.44
C ALA A 269 -5.78 -12.41 -17.74
N SER A 270 -4.46 -12.54 -17.68
CA SER A 270 -3.59 -12.42 -18.86
C SER A 270 -3.48 -13.70 -19.70
N GLY A 271 -3.97 -14.84 -19.19
CA GLY A 271 -3.82 -16.14 -19.84
C GLY A 271 -2.37 -16.67 -19.82
N THR A 272 -1.54 -16.17 -18.91
CA THR A 272 -0.14 -16.58 -18.76
C THR A 272 -0.07 -17.91 -18.01
N SER A 273 0.70 -18.87 -18.53
CA SER A 273 0.96 -20.15 -17.86
C SER A 273 1.79 -19.93 -16.59
N TYR A 274 1.45 -20.64 -15.53
CA TYR A 274 2.18 -20.62 -14.26
C TYR A 274 1.88 -21.89 -13.46
N HIS A 275 2.70 -22.15 -12.45
CA HIS A 275 2.39 -23.15 -11.44
C HIS A 275 2.65 -22.59 -10.03
N VAL A 276 2.13 -23.27 -9.02
CA VAL A 276 2.14 -22.81 -7.63
C VAL A 276 2.74 -23.86 -6.74
N GLN A 277 3.73 -23.46 -5.94
CA GLN A 277 4.20 -24.23 -4.78
C GLN A 277 3.73 -23.52 -3.53
N LYS A 278 3.14 -24.24 -2.59
CA LYS A 278 2.66 -23.63 -1.34
C LYS A 278 2.66 -24.59 -0.18
N LEU A 279 3.01 -24.08 1.00
CA LEU A 279 2.93 -24.80 2.27
C LEU A 279 2.32 -23.94 3.37
N PRO A 280 1.62 -24.57 4.33
CA PRO A 280 1.25 -23.89 5.57
C PRO A 280 2.51 -23.40 6.31
N MET A 281 2.42 -22.21 6.93
CA MET A 281 3.51 -21.67 7.76
C MET A 281 3.92 -22.59 8.92
N ALA A 282 3.04 -23.51 9.30
CA ALA A 282 3.30 -24.53 10.32
C ALA A 282 4.44 -25.50 9.96
N TYR A 283 4.92 -25.50 8.70
CA TYR A 283 6.14 -26.24 8.33
C TYR A 283 7.42 -25.55 8.83
N SER A 284 7.35 -24.29 9.27
CA SER A 284 8.43 -23.66 10.01
C SER A 284 8.26 -23.90 11.50
N GLY A 285 9.21 -24.62 12.14
CA GLY A 285 9.19 -24.86 13.58
C GLY A 285 9.23 -23.59 14.42
N ARG A 286 9.94 -22.55 13.95
CA ARG A 286 9.97 -21.23 14.61
C ARG A 286 8.61 -20.54 14.56
N PHE A 287 7.92 -20.61 13.42
CA PHE A 287 6.56 -20.05 13.30
C PHE A 287 5.61 -20.70 14.33
N VAL A 288 5.64 -22.02 14.46
CA VAL A 288 4.80 -22.76 15.43
C VAL A 288 5.14 -22.37 16.86
N ALA A 289 6.41 -22.21 17.19
CA ALA A 289 6.85 -21.82 18.53
C ALA A 289 6.38 -20.40 18.93
N GLU A 290 6.23 -19.51 17.98
CA GLU A 290 5.81 -18.10 18.20
C GLU A 290 4.30 -17.89 18.01
N ASN A 291 3.60 -18.80 17.32
CA ASN A 291 2.19 -18.67 16.95
C ASN A 291 1.43 -19.98 17.26
N GLU A 292 1.07 -20.23 18.52
CA GLU A 292 0.45 -21.48 19.00
C GLU A 292 -0.77 -21.96 18.19
N THR A 293 -1.58 -21.04 17.69
CA THR A 293 -2.83 -21.35 16.97
C THR A 293 -2.87 -20.73 15.56
N GLY A 294 -1.75 -20.18 15.11
CA GLY A 294 -1.68 -19.39 13.91
C GLY A 294 -1.83 -20.24 12.64
N ASN A 295 -2.85 -19.95 11.84
CA ASN A 295 -2.88 -20.34 10.45
C ASN A 295 -2.05 -19.37 9.62
N GLY A 296 -1.27 -19.91 8.70
CA GLY A 296 -0.49 -19.10 7.78
C GLY A 296 -0.20 -19.88 6.51
N LEU A 297 0.24 -19.18 5.49
CA LEU A 297 0.55 -19.72 4.18
C LEU A 297 1.81 -19.06 3.61
N CYS A 298 2.70 -19.86 3.05
CA CYS A 298 3.70 -19.43 2.09
C CYS A 298 3.30 -19.97 0.72
N LYS A 299 3.17 -19.07 -0.26
CA LYS A 299 2.76 -19.38 -1.63
C LYS A 299 3.73 -18.75 -2.59
N LEU A 300 4.39 -19.56 -3.40
CA LEU A 300 5.28 -19.17 -4.48
C LEU A 300 4.57 -19.39 -5.81
N ILE A 301 4.69 -18.44 -6.72
CA ILE A 301 4.18 -18.50 -8.08
C ILE A 301 5.39 -18.55 -9.02
N LEU A 302 5.39 -19.52 -9.92
CA LEU A 302 6.50 -19.86 -10.81
C LEU A 302 6.04 -19.75 -12.27
N ASP A 303 6.93 -19.31 -13.14
CA ASP A 303 6.72 -19.34 -14.60
C ASP A 303 7.08 -20.72 -15.20
N GLU A 304 7.02 -20.84 -16.54
CA GLU A 304 7.31 -22.09 -17.25
C GLU A 304 8.79 -22.49 -17.19
N GLU A 305 9.69 -21.58 -16.83
CA GLU A 305 11.11 -21.84 -16.61
C GLU A 305 11.48 -21.99 -15.12
N ASP A 306 10.48 -22.24 -14.27
CA ASP A 306 10.62 -22.37 -12.82
C ASP A 306 11.21 -21.12 -12.13
N ARG A 307 11.08 -19.92 -12.71
CA ARG A 307 11.47 -18.69 -12.05
C ARG A 307 10.39 -18.24 -11.09
N ILE A 308 10.82 -17.72 -9.94
CA ILE A 308 9.91 -17.15 -8.96
C ILE A 308 9.44 -15.78 -9.46
N ILE A 309 8.16 -15.70 -9.85
CA ILE A 309 7.52 -14.50 -10.36
C ILE A 309 6.53 -13.87 -9.39
N GLY A 310 6.25 -14.54 -8.27
CA GLY A 310 5.40 -14.03 -7.20
C GLY A 310 5.55 -14.82 -5.90
N CYS A 311 5.33 -14.11 -4.80
CA CYS A 311 5.26 -14.72 -3.47
C CYS A 311 4.20 -14.02 -2.62
N HIS A 312 3.39 -14.83 -1.91
CA HIS A 312 2.34 -14.32 -1.03
C HIS A 312 2.38 -15.06 0.29
N LEU A 313 2.44 -14.30 1.38
CA LEU A 313 2.61 -14.79 2.75
C LEU A 313 1.43 -14.34 3.62
N LEU A 314 0.95 -15.24 4.46
CA LEU A 314 0.08 -14.92 5.58
C LEU A 314 0.70 -15.51 6.86
N GLY A 315 0.97 -14.67 7.84
CA GLY A 315 1.55 -15.09 9.14
C GLY A 315 2.73 -14.22 9.54
N ASN A 316 2.95 -14.06 10.84
CA ASN A 316 4.05 -13.25 11.36
C ASN A 316 5.40 -13.99 11.28
N PRO A 317 6.49 -13.30 10.91
CA PRO A 317 6.62 -11.91 10.50
C PRO A 317 6.70 -11.76 8.97
N ALA A 318 5.57 -11.84 8.27
CA ALA A 318 5.53 -11.75 6.80
C ALA A 318 6.18 -10.47 6.27
N SER A 319 6.00 -9.33 6.96
CA SER A 319 6.60 -8.04 6.61
C SER A 319 8.11 -8.06 6.54
N GLU A 320 8.75 -8.84 7.41
CA GLU A 320 10.23 -8.91 7.47
C GLU A 320 10.79 -9.91 6.46
N ILE A 321 10.14 -11.05 6.28
CA ILE A 321 10.67 -12.09 5.42
C ILE A 321 10.35 -11.88 3.93
N ILE A 322 9.32 -11.11 3.57
CA ILE A 322 8.91 -10.90 2.17
C ILE A 322 10.03 -10.31 1.30
N VAL A 323 10.96 -9.57 1.89
CA VAL A 323 12.10 -8.99 1.17
C VAL A 323 12.97 -10.04 0.49
N VAL A 324 13.09 -11.23 1.09
CA VAL A 324 13.87 -12.35 0.51
C VAL A 324 13.23 -12.83 -0.80
N ALA A 325 11.90 -12.98 -0.81
CA ALA A 325 11.16 -13.28 -2.04
C ALA A 325 11.22 -12.13 -3.06
N GLY A 326 11.20 -10.87 -2.58
CA GLY A 326 11.38 -9.69 -3.41
C GLY A 326 12.71 -9.71 -4.19
N ILE A 327 13.79 -10.13 -3.54
CA ILE A 327 15.10 -10.32 -4.18
C ILE A 327 15.00 -11.42 -5.25
N ALA A 328 14.38 -12.57 -4.93
CA ALA A 328 14.23 -13.66 -5.88
C ALA A 328 13.42 -13.24 -7.14
N VAL A 329 12.34 -12.49 -6.96
CA VAL A 329 11.52 -11.93 -8.05
C VAL A 329 12.33 -10.91 -8.86
N GLN A 330 13.06 -10.01 -8.19
CA GLN A 330 13.82 -8.96 -8.85
C GLN A 330 14.92 -9.50 -9.78
N TYR A 331 15.60 -10.53 -9.35
CA TYR A 331 16.71 -11.13 -10.12
C TYR A 331 16.30 -12.33 -10.94
N GLY A 332 15.02 -12.73 -10.89
CA GLY A 332 14.48 -13.84 -11.67
C GLY A 332 15.06 -15.20 -11.27
N TYR A 333 15.30 -15.43 -9.99
CA TYR A 333 15.83 -16.71 -9.50
C TYR A 333 14.88 -17.85 -9.82
N THR A 334 15.46 -18.94 -10.34
CA THR A 334 14.76 -20.20 -10.48
C THR A 334 14.63 -20.91 -9.13
N VAL A 335 13.73 -21.88 -9.05
CA VAL A 335 13.60 -22.77 -7.87
C VAL A 335 14.95 -23.40 -7.53
N GLU A 336 15.68 -23.95 -8.54
CA GLU A 336 16.99 -24.59 -8.33
C GLU A 336 18.02 -23.62 -7.75
N GLU A 337 18.06 -22.38 -8.21
CA GLU A 337 18.99 -21.37 -7.71
C GLU A 337 18.63 -20.94 -6.28
N PHE A 338 17.33 -20.77 -6.00
CA PHE A 338 16.87 -20.31 -4.69
C PHE A 338 17.01 -21.41 -3.63
N GLN A 339 16.90 -22.70 -4.01
CA GLN A 339 17.18 -23.84 -3.13
C GLN A 339 18.62 -23.88 -2.60
N LYS A 340 19.56 -23.23 -3.31
CA LYS A 340 20.97 -23.11 -2.88
C LYS A 340 21.18 -22.05 -1.79
N THR A 341 20.14 -21.27 -1.45
CA THR A 341 20.19 -20.28 -0.40
C THR A 341 20.21 -20.95 0.97
N VAL A 342 21.15 -20.55 1.83
CA VAL A 342 21.25 -21.07 3.20
C VAL A 342 20.39 -20.20 4.12
N PHE A 343 19.33 -20.78 4.65
CA PHE A 343 18.49 -20.14 5.66
C PHE A 343 18.98 -20.48 7.07
N PRO A 344 19.08 -19.51 8.00
CA PRO A 344 19.48 -19.81 9.37
C PRO A 344 18.39 -20.58 10.11
N HIS A 345 18.80 -21.54 10.94
CA HIS A 345 17.90 -22.37 11.77
C HIS A 345 18.06 -22.05 13.27
N PRO A 346 16.93 -21.88 14.05
CA PRO A 346 15.54 -21.88 13.58
C PRO A 346 15.05 -20.46 13.23
N THR A 347 14.46 -20.28 12.07
CA THR A 347 13.82 -19.02 11.65
C THR A 347 12.51 -19.27 10.95
N VAL A 348 11.63 -18.23 10.90
CA VAL A 348 10.40 -18.31 10.10
C VAL A 348 10.72 -18.31 8.60
N GLY A 349 11.81 -17.67 8.18
CA GLY A 349 12.25 -17.61 6.78
C GLY A 349 12.58 -18.97 6.15
N GLU A 350 12.83 -20.01 6.95
CA GLU A 350 13.00 -21.40 6.47
C GLU A 350 11.78 -21.90 5.71
N ILE A 351 10.61 -21.29 5.89
CA ILE A 351 9.39 -21.65 5.13
C ILE A 351 9.61 -21.57 3.61
N TYR A 352 10.47 -20.69 3.14
CA TYR A 352 10.81 -20.65 1.71
C TYR A 352 11.51 -21.93 1.27
N HIS A 353 12.52 -22.38 2.03
CA HIS A 353 13.23 -23.61 1.73
C HIS A 353 12.27 -24.81 1.73
N GLU A 354 11.43 -24.95 2.75
CA GLU A 354 10.44 -26.02 2.81
C GLU A 354 9.47 -25.97 1.61
N THR A 355 9.02 -24.79 1.23
CA THR A 355 8.09 -24.61 0.10
C THR A 355 8.72 -24.96 -1.24
N LEU A 356 10.03 -24.71 -1.42
CA LEU A 356 10.76 -25.01 -2.66
C LEU A 356 10.99 -26.52 -2.88
N PHE A 357 10.80 -27.35 -1.86
CA PHE A 357 10.91 -28.80 -1.95
C PHE A 357 9.56 -29.51 -1.84
N ALA A 358 8.44 -28.78 -1.83
CA ALA A 358 7.08 -29.30 -1.70
C ALA A 358 6.50 -29.88 -3.01
#